data_d9d397211bcb4ec0023f2d4815001bdb
#
_entry.id   d9d397211bcb4ec0023f2d4815001bdb
#
_cell.length_a   1.000
_cell.length_b   1.000
_cell.length_c   1.000
_cell.angle_alpha   90.00
_cell.angle_beta   90.00
_cell.angle_gamma   90.00
#
_symmetry.space_group_name_H-M   'P 1'
#
loop_
_entity.id
_entity.type
_entity.pdbx_description
1 polymer ?
#
loop_
_entity_poly.entity_id
_entity_poly.type
_entity_poly.pdbx_seq_one_letter_code
_entity_poly.pdbx_strand_id
1 'polypeptide(L)'
;EAIKANPDLSNFASVVKAVGYDRALASSQMFTVFAPVNDNFTSEQAQALISAYTSEKAKGVRDKENSTIKEFVQNHIALYNYSVASTSSDSIVMLNGKYKLLTGSSFGGDELVKANQVYGNGVLYTLSKPASYVPNIFEGLKKVAGLDSVANFLYAYNVYKFDPSKSVAGDIVDGKTIYLDSVSTLENEMLDNLGYLDAEDSTYWMMAPTNEVWNRLVPKYEKYFHFSNGVFSSDPHLRDSLTWTFARQSLIIGSV
;
A
#
# COMPACT_ATOMS: atom_id res chain seq x y z
N GLU A 1 -24.36 1.91 -2.92
CA GLU A 1 -25.70 2.07 -2.34
C GLU A 1 -25.82 1.32 -1.00
N ALA A 2 -25.53 -0.01 -0.90
CA ALA A 2 -25.71 -0.80 0.32
C ALA A 2 -24.96 -0.24 1.55
N ILE A 3 -23.69 0.15 1.37
CA ILE A 3 -22.87 0.73 2.45
C ILE A 3 -23.46 2.07 2.92
N LYS A 4 -23.87 2.91 1.97
CA LYS A 4 -24.45 4.23 2.25
C LYS A 4 -25.82 4.14 2.93
N ALA A 5 -26.60 3.11 2.59
CA ALA A 5 -27.95 2.90 3.16
C ALA A 5 -27.91 2.25 4.56
N ASN A 6 -26.78 1.70 4.98
CA ASN A 6 -26.62 1.08 6.29
C ASN A 6 -26.10 2.10 7.31
N PRO A 7 -26.91 2.52 8.30
CA PRO A 7 -26.51 3.50 9.31
C PRO A 7 -25.31 3.03 10.15
N ASP A 8 -25.15 1.70 10.36
CA ASP A 8 -24.05 1.12 11.14
C ASP A 8 -22.70 1.21 10.42
N LEU A 9 -22.68 1.60 9.14
CA LEU A 9 -21.48 1.75 8.30
C LEU A 9 -21.23 3.20 7.89
N SER A 10 -21.94 4.16 8.50
CA SER A 10 -21.87 5.58 8.09
C SER A 10 -20.45 6.18 8.20
N ASN A 11 -19.68 5.77 9.20
CA ASN A 11 -18.29 6.23 9.37
C ASN A 11 -17.39 5.71 8.24
N PHE A 12 -17.50 4.43 7.90
CA PHE A 12 -16.78 3.86 6.76
C PHE A 12 -17.19 4.51 5.43
N ALA A 13 -18.51 4.69 5.22
CA ALA A 13 -19.06 5.35 4.05
C ALA A 13 -18.51 6.79 3.89
N SER A 14 -18.35 7.52 5.00
CA SER A 14 -17.82 8.89 4.98
C SER A 14 -16.36 8.96 4.50
N VAL A 15 -15.51 8.03 4.96
CA VAL A 15 -14.12 7.94 4.52
C VAL A 15 -14.03 7.56 3.04
N VAL A 16 -14.75 6.50 2.63
CA VAL A 16 -14.80 6.03 1.23
C VAL A 16 -15.23 7.16 0.28
N LYS A 17 -16.26 7.94 0.68
CA LYS A 17 -16.72 9.10 -0.08
C LYS A 17 -15.69 10.22 -0.13
N ALA A 18 -15.05 10.53 0.99
CA ALA A 18 -14.08 11.63 1.07
C ALA A 18 -12.86 11.41 0.16
N VAL A 19 -12.43 10.14 -0.02
CA VAL A 19 -11.33 9.78 -0.92
C VAL A 19 -11.79 9.49 -2.36
N GLY A 20 -13.10 9.55 -2.66
CA GLY A 20 -13.66 9.38 -4.00
C GLY A 20 -13.88 7.93 -4.46
N TYR A 21 -13.67 6.94 -3.59
CA TYR A 21 -13.88 5.51 -3.90
C TYR A 21 -15.37 5.11 -3.99
N ASP A 22 -16.28 5.95 -3.53
CA ASP A 22 -17.71 5.74 -3.69
C ASP A 22 -18.14 5.61 -5.16
N ARG A 23 -17.47 6.33 -6.08
CA ARG A 23 -17.70 6.25 -7.53
C ARG A 23 -17.25 4.90 -8.08
N ALA A 24 -16.06 4.43 -7.71
CA ALA A 24 -15.56 3.11 -8.12
C ALA A 24 -16.50 2.00 -7.64
N LEU A 25 -16.91 2.05 -6.36
CA LEU A 25 -17.85 1.08 -5.79
C LEU A 25 -19.28 1.18 -6.34
N ALA A 26 -19.64 2.26 -7.04
CA ALA A 26 -20.91 2.40 -7.75
C ALA A 26 -20.87 1.93 -9.20
N SER A 27 -19.69 1.56 -9.71
CA SER A 27 -19.52 1.07 -11.08
C SER A 27 -20.07 -0.36 -11.27
N SER A 28 -20.01 -0.87 -12.49
CA SER A 28 -20.34 -2.27 -12.81
C SER A 28 -19.24 -3.26 -12.45
N GLN A 29 -18.08 -2.78 -11.99
CA GLN A 29 -16.98 -3.62 -11.52
C GLN A 29 -17.39 -4.37 -10.25
N MET A 30 -16.98 -5.65 -10.18
CA MET A 30 -17.24 -6.49 -9.01
C MET A 30 -16.20 -6.23 -7.92
N PHE A 31 -16.70 -6.03 -6.70
CA PHE A 31 -15.86 -5.83 -5.52
C PHE A 31 -16.31 -6.71 -4.34
N THR A 32 -15.36 -7.01 -3.48
CA THR A 32 -15.65 -7.46 -2.12
C THR A 32 -15.21 -6.39 -1.14
N VAL A 33 -16.11 -5.95 -0.28
CA VAL A 33 -15.87 -4.90 0.70
C VAL A 33 -15.99 -5.44 2.10
N PHE A 34 -15.01 -5.12 2.94
CA PHE A 34 -14.94 -5.48 4.36
C PHE A 34 -15.13 -4.21 5.20
N ALA A 35 -16.36 -3.85 5.49
CA ALA A 35 -16.70 -2.59 6.14
C ALA A 35 -16.76 -2.70 7.67
N PRO A 36 -15.94 -1.94 8.44
CA PRO A 36 -16.05 -1.92 9.89
C PRO A 36 -17.33 -1.23 10.36
N VAL A 37 -17.98 -1.79 11.39
CA VAL A 37 -19.16 -1.18 12.03
C VAL A 37 -18.76 0.00 12.91
N ASN A 38 -19.70 0.94 13.10
CA ASN A 38 -19.49 2.17 13.85
C ASN A 38 -19.13 1.95 15.32
N ASP A 39 -19.51 0.82 15.92
CA ASP A 39 -19.27 0.52 17.34
C ASP A 39 -17.77 0.60 17.71
N ASN A 40 -16.90 0.14 16.83
CA ASN A 40 -15.45 0.15 17.02
C ASN A 40 -14.70 0.92 15.92
N PHE A 41 -15.42 1.67 15.11
CA PHE A 41 -14.87 2.63 14.15
C PHE A 41 -15.65 3.94 14.30
N THR A 42 -15.19 4.78 15.22
CA THR A 42 -15.90 5.99 15.62
C THR A 42 -15.86 7.10 14.58
N SER A 43 -16.73 8.09 14.73
CA SER A 43 -16.75 9.29 13.87
C SER A 43 -15.44 10.08 13.98
N GLU A 44 -14.81 10.11 15.16
CA GLU A 44 -13.52 10.77 15.38
C GLU A 44 -12.40 10.08 14.61
N GLN A 45 -12.40 8.74 14.60
CA GLN A 45 -11.43 7.96 13.81
C GLN A 45 -11.62 8.18 12.31
N ALA A 46 -12.87 8.19 11.84
CA ALA A 46 -13.19 8.48 10.45
C ALA A 46 -12.74 9.89 10.05
N GLN A 47 -13.01 10.89 10.90
CA GLN A 47 -12.59 12.27 10.67
C GLN A 47 -11.07 12.43 10.70
N ALA A 48 -10.36 11.71 11.56
CA ALA A 48 -8.91 11.68 11.58
C ALA A 48 -8.32 11.18 10.25
N LEU A 49 -8.88 10.09 9.69
CA LEU A 49 -8.48 9.58 8.37
C LEU A 49 -8.76 10.58 7.24
N ILE A 50 -9.94 11.23 7.25
CA ILE A 50 -10.29 12.26 6.25
C ILE A 50 -9.33 13.45 6.35
N SER A 51 -8.98 13.86 7.56
CA SER A 51 -8.04 14.96 7.78
C SER A 51 -6.63 14.60 7.33
N ALA A 52 -6.17 13.37 7.58
CA ALA A 52 -4.90 12.86 7.08
C ALA A 52 -4.86 12.84 5.55
N TYR A 53 -5.90 12.31 4.91
CA TYR A 53 -6.05 12.33 3.46
C TYR A 53 -5.91 13.74 2.89
N THR A 54 -6.66 14.70 3.43
CA THR A 54 -6.66 16.08 2.97
C THR A 54 -5.31 16.76 3.16
N SER A 55 -4.67 16.53 4.32
CA SER A 55 -3.34 17.06 4.62
C SER A 55 -2.27 16.54 3.67
N GLU A 56 -2.28 15.24 3.39
CA GLU A 56 -1.34 14.62 2.45
C GLU A 56 -1.57 15.12 1.01
N LYS A 57 -2.82 15.26 0.58
CA LYS A 57 -3.17 15.86 -0.72
C LYS A 57 -2.66 17.30 -0.84
N ALA A 58 -2.82 18.10 0.20
CA ALA A 58 -2.31 19.48 0.24
C ALA A 58 -0.78 19.55 0.14
N LYS A 59 -0.07 18.51 0.59
CA LYS A 59 1.39 18.37 0.44
C LYS A 59 1.81 17.80 -0.92
N GLY A 60 0.87 17.53 -1.83
CA GLY A 60 1.14 16.97 -3.16
C GLY A 60 1.36 15.45 -3.16
N VAL A 61 1.04 14.74 -2.08
CA VAL A 61 1.09 13.28 -2.04
C VAL A 61 0.08 12.71 -3.03
N ARG A 62 0.55 11.82 -3.90
CA ARG A 62 -0.28 11.17 -4.91
C ARG A 62 -1.24 10.17 -4.24
N ASP A 63 -2.39 9.91 -4.85
CA ASP A 63 -3.41 9.02 -4.29
C ASP A 63 -2.86 7.63 -3.96
N LYS A 64 -2.03 7.06 -4.81
CA LYS A 64 -1.39 5.76 -4.59
C LYS A 64 -0.37 5.70 -3.43
N GLU A 65 0.08 6.85 -2.96
CA GLU A 65 1.00 6.98 -1.82
C GLU A 65 0.28 7.51 -0.58
N ASN A 66 -0.97 7.94 -0.74
CA ASN A 66 -1.75 8.49 0.35
C ASN A 66 -2.07 7.40 1.38
N SER A 67 -1.73 7.68 2.64
CA SER A 67 -1.86 6.69 3.72
C SER A 67 -3.31 6.26 3.95
N THR A 68 -4.27 7.18 3.92
CA THR A 68 -5.69 6.86 4.09
C THR A 68 -6.21 5.96 2.98
N ILE A 69 -5.82 6.23 1.72
CA ILE A 69 -6.22 5.39 0.59
C ILE A 69 -5.58 4.00 0.73
N LYS A 70 -4.27 3.95 0.84
CA LYS A 70 -3.51 2.71 0.81
C LYS A 70 -3.73 1.84 2.05
N GLU A 71 -3.61 2.42 3.23
CA GLU A 71 -3.58 1.68 4.49
C GLU A 71 -4.97 1.42 5.06
N PHE A 72 -5.95 2.24 4.69
CA PHE A 72 -7.32 2.05 5.16
C PHE A 72 -8.26 1.63 4.02
N VAL A 73 -8.54 2.47 3.03
CA VAL A 73 -9.60 2.18 2.05
C VAL A 73 -9.27 0.93 1.22
N GLN A 74 -8.10 0.89 0.59
CA GLN A 74 -7.66 -0.26 -0.20
C GLN A 74 -7.40 -1.53 0.64
N ASN A 75 -7.15 -1.37 1.93
CA ASN A 75 -7.01 -2.49 2.88
C ASN A 75 -8.35 -3.16 3.25
N HIS A 76 -9.47 -2.54 2.87
CA HIS A 76 -10.84 -3.01 3.12
C HIS A 76 -11.59 -3.38 1.84
N ILE A 77 -10.96 -3.27 0.67
CA ILE A 77 -11.59 -3.54 -0.62
C ILE A 77 -10.73 -4.50 -1.43
N ALA A 78 -11.35 -5.52 -2.00
CA ALA A 78 -10.73 -6.43 -2.96
C ALA A 78 -11.48 -6.38 -4.29
N LEU A 79 -10.77 -6.66 -5.40
CA LEU A 79 -11.39 -6.91 -6.69
C LEU A 79 -12.08 -8.27 -6.68
N TYR A 80 -13.11 -8.39 -7.52
CA TYR A 80 -13.90 -9.61 -7.68
C TYR A 80 -14.78 -9.97 -6.47
N ASN A 81 -15.55 -11.03 -6.63
CA ASN A 81 -16.43 -11.55 -5.60
C ASN A 81 -15.75 -12.70 -4.87
N TYR A 82 -15.45 -12.47 -3.61
CA TYR A 82 -14.99 -13.52 -2.72
C TYR A 82 -16.13 -13.92 -1.77
N SER A 83 -16.51 -15.18 -1.80
CA SER A 83 -17.53 -15.77 -0.92
C SER A 83 -16.97 -17.05 -0.33
N VAL A 84 -16.95 -17.14 0.98
CA VAL A 84 -16.32 -18.23 1.72
C VAL A 84 -17.38 -18.99 2.50
N ALA A 85 -17.41 -20.33 2.37
CA ALA A 85 -18.22 -21.18 3.21
C ALA A 85 -17.70 -21.17 4.66
N SER A 86 -18.59 -21.46 5.61
CA SER A 86 -18.28 -21.42 7.06
C SER A 86 -17.08 -22.30 7.48
N THR A 87 -16.76 -23.32 6.69
CA THR A 87 -15.71 -24.32 6.98
C THR A 87 -14.46 -24.15 6.11
N SER A 88 -14.44 -23.18 5.22
CA SER A 88 -13.30 -22.95 4.31
C SER A 88 -12.57 -21.66 4.64
N SER A 89 -11.39 -21.53 4.05
CA SER A 89 -10.59 -20.29 4.12
C SER A 89 -10.03 -19.99 2.75
N ASP A 90 -9.85 -18.70 2.47
CA ASP A 90 -9.26 -18.22 1.23
C ASP A 90 -8.30 -17.06 1.50
N SER A 91 -7.22 -16.99 0.76
CA SER A 91 -6.26 -15.88 0.83
C SER A 91 -6.63 -14.84 -0.22
N ILE A 92 -7.08 -13.68 0.25
CA ILE A 92 -7.59 -12.60 -0.60
C ILE A 92 -6.55 -11.53 -0.80
N VAL A 93 -6.37 -11.10 -2.05
CA VAL A 93 -5.55 -9.94 -2.40
C VAL A 93 -6.40 -8.68 -2.34
N MET A 94 -6.01 -7.75 -1.47
CA MET A 94 -6.65 -6.45 -1.31
C MET A 94 -6.19 -5.47 -2.41
N LEU A 95 -6.90 -4.36 -2.61
CA LEU A 95 -6.51 -3.35 -3.61
C LEU A 95 -5.12 -2.74 -3.37
N ASN A 96 -4.65 -2.74 -2.14
CA ASN A 96 -3.29 -2.32 -1.79
C ASN A 96 -2.22 -3.40 -1.99
N GLY A 97 -2.58 -4.56 -2.54
CA GLY A 97 -1.67 -5.69 -2.77
C GLY A 97 -1.45 -6.62 -1.56
N LYS A 98 -1.95 -6.26 -0.37
CA LYS A 98 -1.80 -7.08 0.82
C LYS A 98 -2.64 -8.35 0.74
N TYR A 99 -2.10 -9.46 1.25
CA TYR A 99 -2.84 -10.70 1.42
C TYR A 99 -3.53 -10.73 2.77
N LYS A 100 -4.78 -11.15 2.78
CA LYS A 100 -5.56 -11.36 4.01
C LYS A 100 -6.30 -12.67 3.96
N LEU A 101 -6.24 -13.42 5.06
CA LEU A 101 -7.00 -14.67 5.19
C LEU A 101 -8.47 -14.34 5.50
N LEU A 102 -9.35 -14.80 4.63
CA LEU A 102 -10.80 -14.81 4.86
C LEU A 102 -11.23 -16.20 5.28
N THR A 103 -11.95 -16.29 6.39
CA THR A 103 -12.62 -17.52 6.86
C THR A 103 -14.13 -17.27 6.97
N GLY A 104 -14.90 -18.30 7.30
CA GLY A 104 -16.34 -18.12 7.54
C GLY A 104 -16.69 -17.18 8.69
N SER A 105 -15.75 -16.88 9.59
CA SER A 105 -15.98 -16.06 10.79
C SER A 105 -14.98 -14.92 10.99
N SER A 106 -13.91 -14.84 10.20
CA SER A 106 -12.87 -13.81 10.37
C SER A 106 -12.25 -13.34 9.06
N PHE A 107 -11.72 -12.12 9.07
CA PHE A 107 -10.95 -11.54 7.99
C PHE A 107 -9.65 -10.92 8.55
N GLY A 108 -8.51 -11.45 8.12
CA GLY A 108 -7.21 -11.03 8.63
C GLY A 108 -7.04 -11.19 10.15
N GLY A 109 -7.79 -12.11 10.77
CA GLY A 109 -7.84 -12.33 12.21
C GLY A 109 -8.91 -11.50 12.95
N ASP A 110 -9.57 -10.55 12.28
CA ASP A 110 -10.65 -9.75 12.87
C ASP A 110 -12.00 -10.41 12.63
N GLU A 111 -12.90 -10.32 13.61
CA GLU A 111 -14.20 -10.97 13.60
C GLU A 111 -15.15 -10.37 12.54
N LEU A 112 -15.87 -11.25 11.82
CA LEU A 112 -16.97 -10.88 10.94
C LEU A 112 -18.27 -10.77 11.72
N VAL A 113 -18.92 -9.61 11.65
CA VAL A 113 -20.27 -9.39 12.22
C VAL A 113 -21.32 -9.96 11.28
N LYS A 114 -21.18 -9.71 9.97
CA LYS A 114 -22.02 -10.30 8.92
C LYS A 114 -21.15 -10.71 7.74
N ALA A 115 -21.41 -11.88 7.19
CA ALA A 115 -20.69 -12.44 6.06
C ALA A 115 -21.57 -12.55 4.81
N ASN A 116 -20.93 -12.64 3.64
CA ASN A 116 -21.54 -13.02 2.36
C ASN A 116 -22.83 -12.25 1.99
N GLN A 117 -22.91 -10.96 2.27
CA GLN A 117 -24.04 -10.14 1.85
C GLN A 117 -23.88 -9.79 0.36
N VAL A 118 -24.63 -10.47 -0.51
CA VAL A 118 -24.51 -10.35 -1.97
C VAL A 118 -25.33 -9.17 -2.47
N TYR A 119 -24.73 -8.36 -3.33
CA TYR A 119 -25.33 -7.22 -4.03
C TYR A 119 -25.05 -7.30 -5.53
N GLY A 120 -25.69 -6.47 -6.33
CA GLY A 120 -25.61 -6.51 -7.79
C GLY A 120 -24.20 -6.39 -8.37
N ASN A 121 -23.27 -5.72 -7.68
CA ASN A 121 -21.89 -5.54 -8.11
C ASN A 121 -20.87 -5.98 -7.05
N GLY A 122 -21.22 -6.89 -6.15
CA GLY A 122 -20.22 -7.39 -5.21
C GLY A 122 -20.76 -8.05 -3.96
N VAL A 123 -19.85 -8.32 -3.04
CA VAL A 123 -20.11 -8.92 -1.73
C VAL A 123 -19.67 -7.97 -0.64
N LEU A 124 -20.52 -7.80 0.36
CA LEU A 124 -20.23 -7.00 1.55
C LEU A 124 -20.08 -7.90 2.78
N TYR A 125 -18.98 -7.71 3.48
CA TYR A 125 -18.74 -8.23 4.82
C TYR A 125 -18.73 -7.07 5.80
N THR A 126 -19.25 -7.26 7.00
CA THR A 126 -19.11 -6.28 8.07
C THR A 126 -18.16 -6.80 9.13
N LEU A 127 -17.20 -5.98 9.50
CA LEU A 127 -16.17 -6.27 10.50
C LEU A 127 -16.54 -5.66 11.84
N SER A 128 -16.16 -6.33 12.93
CA SER A 128 -16.31 -5.78 14.28
C SER A 128 -15.47 -4.53 14.52
N LYS A 129 -14.34 -4.39 13.83
CA LYS A 129 -13.42 -3.23 13.88
C LYS A 129 -12.67 -3.08 12.55
N PRO A 130 -11.97 -1.95 12.30
CA PRO A 130 -11.13 -1.78 11.12
C PRO A 130 -10.06 -2.88 11.01
N ALA A 131 -9.89 -3.42 9.80
CA ALA A 131 -8.86 -4.41 9.52
C ALA A 131 -7.46 -3.78 9.65
N SER A 132 -6.59 -4.42 10.43
CA SER A 132 -5.23 -3.94 10.68
C SER A 132 -4.42 -3.90 9.40
N TYR A 133 -3.73 -2.80 9.15
CA TYR A 133 -2.73 -2.70 8.10
C TYR A 133 -1.37 -3.11 8.66
N VAL A 134 -0.73 -4.08 8.02
CA VAL A 134 0.61 -4.54 8.39
C VAL A 134 1.57 -4.13 7.27
N PRO A 135 2.51 -3.21 7.51
CA PRO A 135 3.50 -2.83 6.49
C PRO A 135 4.47 -3.99 6.23
N ASN A 136 4.91 -4.15 4.98
CA ASN A 136 6.09 -4.94 4.69
C ASN A 136 7.37 -4.24 5.19
N ILE A 137 8.54 -4.88 5.04
CA ILE A 137 9.81 -4.30 5.52
C ILE A 137 10.09 -2.95 4.86
N PHE A 138 9.90 -2.86 3.54
CA PHE A 138 10.16 -1.64 2.78
C PHE A 138 9.29 -0.46 3.27
N GLU A 139 7.99 -0.69 3.42
CA GLU A 139 7.05 0.30 3.96
C GLU A 139 7.38 0.66 5.42
N GLY A 140 7.80 -0.33 6.20
CA GLY A 140 8.17 -0.18 7.60
C GLY A 140 9.36 0.76 7.83
N LEU A 141 10.29 0.84 6.87
CA LEU A 141 11.45 1.74 6.98
C LEU A 141 11.07 3.21 7.19
N LYS A 142 9.98 3.67 6.57
CA LYS A 142 9.46 5.04 6.77
C LYS A 142 8.72 5.25 8.09
N LYS A 143 8.32 4.17 8.75
CA LYS A 143 7.52 4.22 9.99
C LYS A 143 8.38 4.09 11.24
N VAL A 144 9.61 3.60 11.10
CA VAL A 144 10.54 3.41 12.21
C VAL A 144 11.44 4.63 12.35
N ALA A 145 11.37 5.30 13.49
CA ALA A 145 12.22 6.45 13.78
C ALA A 145 13.71 6.09 13.71
N GLY A 146 14.50 6.97 13.13
CA GLY A 146 15.95 6.78 13.00
C GLY A 146 16.39 5.94 11.80
N LEU A 147 15.50 5.57 10.88
CA LEU A 147 15.80 4.88 9.62
C LEU A 147 15.57 5.75 8.38
N ASP A 148 15.38 7.05 8.55
CA ASP A 148 15.04 7.98 7.46
C ASP A 148 16.10 7.98 6.34
N SER A 149 17.37 7.87 6.69
CA SER A 149 18.48 7.90 5.73
C SER A 149 18.43 6.70 4.77
N VAL A 150 18.30 5.50 5.30
CA VAL A 150 18.18 4.28 4.49
C VAL A 150 16.84 4.23 3.74
N ALA A 151 15.76 4.67 4.38
CA ALA A 151 14.46 4.77 3.74
C ALA A 151 14.50 5.71 2.53
N ASN A 152 14.99 6.95 2.71
CA ASN A 152 15.09 7.93 1.63
C ASN A 152 15.99 7.44 0.50
N PHE A 153 17.10 6.77 0.81
CA PHE A 153 17.98 6.18 -0.17
C PHE A 153 17.23 5.13 -1.02
N LEU A 154 16.58 4.15 -0.41
CA LEU A 154 15.86 3.10 -1.15
C LEU A 154 14.67 3.66 -1.93
N TYR A 155 13.91 4.57 -1.34
CA TYR A 155 12.75 5.18 -1.99
C TYR A 155 13.10 6.11 -3.15
N ALA A 156 14.33 6.61 -3.24
CA ALA A 156 14.78 7.42 -4.37
C ALA A 156 14.80 6.65 -5.71
N TYR A 157 14.84 5.33 -5.65
CA TYR A 157 14.80 4.45 -6.83
C TYR A 157 13.38 4.02 -7.23
N ASN A 158 12.36 4.54 -6.55
CA ASN A 158 10.98 4.23 -6.87
C ASN A 158 10.55 4.84 -8.20
N VAL A 159 10.15 4.00 -9.14
CA VAL A 159 9.51 4.40 -10.39
C VAL A 159 8.13 3.76 -10.45
N TYR A 160 7.11 4.57 -10.63
CA TYR A 160 5.75 4.07 -10.76
C TYR A 160 5.37 3.97 -12.24
N LYS A 161 5.10 2.75 -12.71
CA LYS A 161 4.56 2.50 -14.04
C LYS A 161 3.08 2.19 -13.96
N PHE A 162 2.29 2.87 -14.78
CA PHE A 162 0.87 2.62 -14.89
C PHE A 162 0.64 1.17 -15.40
N ASP A 163 -0.21 0.43 -14.69
CA ASP A 163 -0.59 -0.94 -15.03
C ASP A 163 -2.08 -0.98 -15.41
N PRO A 164 -2.40 -0.96 -16.71
CA PRO A 164 -3.79 -0.99 -17.16
C PRO A 164 -4.50 -2.31 -16.81
N SER A 165 -3.76 -3.41 -16.65
CA SER A 165 -4.32 -4.73 -16.35
C SER A 165 -4.86 -4.84 -14.93
N LYS A 166 -4.31 -4.04 -14.02
CA LYS A 166 -4.72 -3.97 -12.61
C LYS A 166 -5.61 -2.79 -12.29
N SER A 167 -5.81 -1.89 -13.26
CA SER A 167 -6.59 -0.67 -13.08
C SER A 167 -8.07 -0.91 -13.34
N VAL A 168 -8.92 -0.18 -12.62
CA VAL A 168 -10.37 -0.23 -12.84
C VAL A 168 -10.73 0.65 -14.02
N ALA A 169 -11.09 0.03 -15.16
CA ALA A 169 -11.54 0.75 -16.32
C ALA A 169 -12.92 1.36 -16.09
N GLY A 170 -13.06 2.63 -16.43
CA GLY A 170 -14.33 3.36 -16.45
C GLY A 170 -14.81 3.57 -17.89
N ASP A 171 -15.36 4.75 -18.15
CA ASP A 171 -15.90 5.13 -19.44
C ASP A 171 -14.81 5.35 -20.50
N ILE A 172 -15.19 5.19 -21.77
CA ILE A 172 -14.36 5.57 -22.89
C ILE A 172 -14.77 6.97 -23.35
N VAL A 173 -13.86 7.93 -23.23
CA VAL A 173 -14.06 9.31 -23.71
C VAL A 173 -13.02 9.61 -24.79
N ASP A 174 -13.47 10.08 -25.94
CA ASP A 174 -12.62 10.37 -27.10
C ASP A 174 -11.69 9.21 -27.51
N GLY A 175 -12.20 7.97 -27.43
CA GLY A 175 -11.44 6.76 -27.77
C GLY A 175 -10.35 6.36 -26.75
N LYS A 176 -10.29 7.01 -25.60
CA LYS A 176 -9.39 6.68 -24.51
C LYS A 176 -10.15 6.16 -23.29
N THR A 177 -9.69 5.05 -22.75
CA THR A 177 -10.22 4.53 -21.49
C THR A 177 -9.87 5.47 -20.35
N ILE A 178 -10.87 5.96 -19.65
CA ILE A 178 -10.70 6.66 -18.37
C ILE A 178 -10.71 5.60 -17.29
N TYR A 179 -9.71 5.63 -16.42
CA TYR A 179 -9.64 4.70 -15.30
C TYR A 179 -10.23 5.33 -14.05
N LEU A 180 -11.15 4.61 -13.41
CA LEU A 180 -11.77 5.01 -12.13
C LEU A 180 -10.80 4.86 -10.97
N ASP A 181 -9.93 3.84 -11.04
CA ASP A 181 -8.76 3.68 -10.20
C ASP A 181 -7.57 3.33 -11.08
N SER A 182 -6.49 4.10 -10.94
CA SER A 182 -5.26 3.95 -11.73
C SER A 182 -4.23 3.21 -10.91
N VAL A 183 -4.15 1.90 -11.07
CA VAL A 183 -3.10 1.10 -10.46
C VAL A 183 -1.79 1.36 -11.19
N SER A 184 -0.76 1.66 -10.43
CA SER A 184 0.61 1.74 -10.95
C SER A 184 1.45 0.73 -10.20
N THR A 185 2.14 -0.11 -10.93
CA THR A 185 3.14 -1.00 -10.36
C THR A 185 4.34 -0.17 -9.91
N LEU A 186 4.77 -0.39 -8.68
CA LEU A 186 6.03 0.13 -8.19
C LEU A 186 7.15 -0.73 -8.76
N GLU A 187 8.10 -0.09 -9.42
CA GLU A 187 9.38 -0.69 -9.77
C GLU A 187 10.48 0.00 -8.98
N ASN A 188 11.42 -0.76 -8.46
CA ASN A 188 12.55 -0.23 -7.74
C ASN A 188 13.78 -1.09 -8.04
N GLU A 189 14.66 -0.59 -8.89
CA GLU A 189 15.88 -1.29 -9.32
C GLU A 189 16.74 -1.72 -8.12
N MET A 190 16.72 -0.96 -7.03
CA MET A 190 17.46 -1.30 -5.83
C MET A 190 16.89 -2.57 -5.18
N LEU A 191 15.57 -2.68 -5.08
CA LEU A 191 14.90 -3.88 -4.53
C LEU A 191 15.09 -5.09 -5.45
N ASP A 192 15.04 -4.91 -6.76
CA ASP A 192 15.26 -5.99 -7.74
C ASP A 192 16.63 -6.65 -7.57
N ASN A 193 17.62 -5.90 -7.11
CA ASN A 193 18.98 -6.38 -6.95
C ASN A 193 19.35 -6.79 -5.51
N LEU A 194 18.68 -6.23 -4.50
CA LEU A 194 18.97 -6.50 -3.09
C LEU A 194 18.10 -7.61 -2.50
N GLY A 195 16.89 -7.71 -2.96
CA GLY A 195 15.84 -8.58 -2.44
C GLY A 195 14.52 -7.82 -2.33
N TYR A 196 13.45 -8.46 -2.68
CA TYR A 196 12.10 -7.89 -2.78
C TYR A 196 11.50 -7.60 -1.41
N LEU A 197 12.05 -6.59 -0.71
CA LEU A 197 11.60 -6.19 0.64
C LEU A 197 10.16 -5.67 0.66
N ASP A 198 9.60 -5.37 -0.50
CA ASP A 198 8.22 -4.97 -0.75
C ASP A 198 7.29 -6.14 -1.13
N ALA A 199 7.84 -7.36 -1.32
CA ALA A 199 7.03 -8.53 -1.63
C ALA A 199 6.11 -8.91 -0.46
N GLU A 200 4.87 -9.27 -0.80
CA GLU A 200 3.85 -9.67 0.17
C GLU A 200 3.76 -11.19 0.33
N ASP A 201 4.37 -11.94 -0.57
CA ASP A 201 4.38 -13.41 -0.62
C ASP A 201 5.69 -14.03 -0.14
N SER A 202 6.64 -13.21 0.28
CA SER A 202 7.98 -13.65 0.68
C SER A 202 8.35 -13.05 2.03
N THR A 203 9.07 -13.82 2.84
CA THR A 203 9.51 -13.40 4.17
C THR A 203 11.00 -13.06 4.14
N TYR A 204 11.33 -11.85 4.57
CA TYR A 204 12.69 -11.35 4.68
C TYR A 204 12.96 -10.85 6.09
N TRP A 205 14.24 -10.81 6.46
CA TRP A 205 14.71 -10.01 7.59
C TRP A 205 15.78 -9.04 7.09
N MET A 206 15.87 -7.87 7.73
CA MET A 206 16.76 -6.81 7.31
C MET A 206 17.49 -6.22 8.51
N MET A 207 18.81 -6.06 8.41
CA MET A 207 19.62 -5.27 9.33
C MET A 207 19.75 -3.85 8.77
N ALA A 208 18.76 -3.00 9.07
CA ALA A 208 18.75 -1.63 8.60
C ALA A 208 19.73 -0.77 9.39
N PRO A 209 20.65 -0.01 8.74
CA PRO A 209 21.52 0.93 9.42
C PRO A 209 20.70 2.11 9.94
N THR A 210 20.93 2.49 11.21
CA THR A 210 20.36 3.73 11.76
C THR A 210 20.94 4.95 11.07
N ASN A 211 20.27 6.10 11.16
CA ASN A 211 20.75 7.38 10.61
C ASN A 211 22.18 7.70 11.08
N GLU A 212 22.49 7.41 12.34
CA GLU A 212 23.85 7.62 12.88
C GLU A 212 24.88 6.74 12.17
N VAL A 213 24.60 5.46 12.03
CA VAL A 213 25.48 4.50 11.34
C VAL A 213 25.63 4.88 9.87
N TRP A 214 24.53 5.19 9.21
CA TRP A 214 24.52 5.63 7.81
C TRP A 214 25.42 6.86 7.60
N ASN A 215 25.18 7.92 8.36
CA ASN A 215 25.94 9.18 8.25
C ASN A 215 27.43 9.02 8.58
N ARG A 216 27.78 8.05 9.41
CA ARG A 216 29.19 7.73 9.72
C ARG A 216 29.85 6.91 8.61
N LEU A 217 29.13 6.00 7.99
CA LEU A 217 29.69 5.05 7.02
C LEU A 217 29.77 5.63 5.61
N VAL A 218 28.75 6.33 5.12
CA VAL A 218 28.70 6.87 3.77
C VAL A 218 29.95 7.71 3.44
N PRO A 219 30.35 8.74 4.23
CA PRO A 219 31.55 9.52 3.94
C PRO A 219 32.85 8.69 4.03
N LYS A 220 32.86 7.62 4.81
CA LYS A 220 34.01 6.72 4.90
C LYS A 220 34.19 5.94 3.61
N TYR A 221 33.10 5.43 3.05
CA TYR A 221 33.15 4.69 1.79
C TYR A 221 33.41 5.61 0.59
N GLU A 222 32.85 6.80 0.57
CA GLU A 222 33.11 7.81 -0.47
C GLU A 222 34.60 8.14 -0.63
N LYS A 223 35.40 8.00 0.42
CA LYS A 223 36.87 8.20 0.34
C LYS A 223 37.60 7.12 -0.44
N TYR A 224 37.05 5.92 -0.51
CA TYR A 224 37.66 4.79 -1.21
C TYR A 224 37.20 4.68 -2.67
N PHE A 225 36.08 5.29 -2.99
CA PHE A 225 35.51 5.30 -4.31
C PHE A 225 35.65 6.70 -4.91
N HIS A 226 36.85 7.00 -5.37
CA HIS A 226 37.14 8.26 -6.04
C HIS A 226 36.58 8.25 -7.45
N PHE A 227 35.53 8.98 -7.67
CA PHE A 227 35.11 9.40 -9.00
C PHE A 227 36.07 10.51 -9.45
N SER A 228 37.22 10.14 -10.01
CA SER A 228 38.14 11.11 -10.50
C SER A 228 37.58 11.80 -11.74
N ASN A 229 37.38 13.11 -11.58
CA ASN A 229 37.44 14.12 -12.61
C ASN A 229 36.83 13.81 -13.99
N GLY A 230 35.63 14.24 -14.19
CA GLY A 230 35.15 14.65 -15.50
C GLY A 230 34.33 13.62 -16.29
N VAL A 231 34.67 12.35 -16.28
CA VAL A 231 33.91 11.33 -17.06
C VAL A 231 32.72 10.77 -16.27
N PHE A 232 32.86 10.70 -14.96
CA PHE A 232 31.82 10.11 -14.09
C PHE A 232 31.09 11.14 -13.23
N SER A 233 31.54 12.37 -13.18
CA SER A 233 30.91 13.42 -12.36
C SER A 233 29.58 13.91 -12.91
N SER A 234 29.29 13.64 -14.17
CA SER A 234 28.06 14.01 -14.86
C SER A 234 27.07 12.86 -15.01
N ASP A 235 27.45 11.62 -14.64
CA ASP A 235 26.55 10.47 -14.69
C ASP A 235 26.06 10.11 -13.26
N PRO A 236 24.79 10.46 -12.93
CA PRO A 236 24.20 10.12 -11.66
C PRO A 236 24.22 8.61 -11.39
N HIS A 237 24.07 7.78 -12.42
CA HIS A 237 24.02 6.32 -12.29
C HIS A 237 25.34 5.71 -11.81
N LEU A 238 26.48 6.29 -12.16
CA LEU A 238 27.77 5.77 -11.69
C LEU A 238 28.09 6.18 -10.25
N ARG A 239 27.70 7.37 -9.84
CA ARG A 239 27.73 7.78 -8.43
C ARG A 239 26.82 6.88 -7.60
N ASP A 240 25.64 6.62 -8.12
CA ASP A 240 24.64 5.76 -7.49
C ASP A 240 25.11 4.30 -7.43
N SER A 241 25.81 3.77 -8.43
CA SER A 241 26.26 2.37 -8.44
C SER A 241 27.25 2.04 -7.32
N LEU A 242 27.99 3.00 -6.79
CA LEU A 242 28.92 2.79 -5.68
C LEU A 242 28.25 2.95 -4.31
N THR A 243 27.35 3.90 -4.18
CA THR A 243 26.45 3.98 -3.04
C THR A 243 25.61 2.71 -2.98
N TRP A 244 25.27 2.17 -4.11
CA TRP A 244 24.56 0.92 -4.31
C TRP A 244 25.32 -0.32 -3.83
N THR A 245 26.62 -0.44 -4.18
CA THR A 245 27.47 -1.53 -3.68
C THR A 245 27.60 -1.47 -2.17
N PHE A 246 27.69 -0.27 -1.61
CA PHE A 246 27.70 -0.06 -0.17
C PHE A 246 26.37 -0.43 0.48
N ALA A 247 25.25 -0.01 -0.07
CA ALA A 247 23.93 -0.35 0.43
C ALA A 247 23.72 -1.86 0.41
N ARG A 248 24.12 -2.53 -0.67
CA ARG A 248 24.04 -3.98 -0.81
C ARG A 248 24.82 -4.72 0.28
N GLN A 249 26.00 -4.25 0.64
CA GLN A 249 26.80 -4.88 1.69
C GLN A 249 26.33 -4.58 3.11
N SER A 250 25.62 -3.47 3.31
CA SER A 250 25.22 -2.98 4.63
C SER A 250 23.76 -3.28 4.98
N LEU A 251 22.93 -3.59 3.98
CA LEU A 251 21.48 -3.64 4.13
C LEU A 251 20.91 -5.04 4.25
N ILE A 252 21.69 -6.10 4.18
CA ILE A 252 21.03 -7.35 3.95
C ILE A 252 21.10 -8.43 4.95
N ILE A 253 20.18 -9.23 5.19
CA ILE A 253 19.12 -9.76 4.42
C ILE A 253 19.32 -11.22 4.16
N GLY A 254 18.55 -11.99 4.72
CA GLY A 254 18.29 -13.35 4.36
C GLY A 254 16.84 -13.49 3.94
N SER A 255 16.56 -14.32 2.94
CA SER A 255 15.25 -14.91 2.79
C SER A 255 15.11 -16.01 3.84
N VAL A 256 13.97 -16.09 4.47
CA VAL A 256 13.62 -17.14 5.42
C VAL A 256 12.66 -18.11 4.76
#